data_23ea543dffc8268ecfd2c6ee65ceb623
#
_entry.id   23ea543dffc8268ecfd2c6ee65ceb623
#
_cell.length_a   1.000
_cell.length_b   1.000
_cell.length_c   1.000
_cell.angle_alpha   90.00
_cell.angle_beta   90.00
_cell.angle_gamma   90.00
#
_symmetry.space_group_name_H-M   'P 1'
#
loop_
_entity.id
_entity.type
_entity.pdbx_description
1 polymer ?
#
loop_
_entity_poly.entity_id
_entity_poly.type
_entity_poly.pdbx_seq_one_letter_code
_entity_poly.pdbx_strand_id
1 'polypeptide(L)'
;MTVIVNRSASSSSEDGSSEPTDDDNSVTLDPVVQAIQDSEDNEIVFTQAEVPTVTGDILNALRTTGKTLCVVGDGYTMQIAGSGVKSTTSELDTMLTLTETDQGIEFELDKGHALPCSVRIDLDVSTYSRLYLYNTVSGKWQYLNSYTDGIITADTAGRYLLTNQNLKFANINWTFFIAGGVVVVLIGIAYVVLKKRYWFW
;
A
#
# COMPACT_ATOMS: atom_id res chain seq x y z
N MET A 1 -36.87 -46.46 -55.53
CA MET A 1 -36.13 -47.32 -56.47
C MET A 1 -34.72 -47.41 -55.93
N THR A 2 -34.44 -48.55 -55.34
CA THR A 2 -33.24 -49.38 -55.43
C THR A 2 -32.02 -48.81 -54.70
N VAL A 3 -31.72 -49.26 -53.44
CA VAL A 3 -31.02 -50.50 -53.03
C VAL A 3 -29.58 -50.54 -53.59
N ILE A 4 -28.60 -50.67 -52.75
CA ILE A 4 -27.74 -51.82 -52.39
C ILE A 4 -26.57 -51.32 -51.59
N VAL A 5 -26.33 -51.59 -50.30
CA VAL A 5 -25.66 -52.71 -49.62
C VAL A 5 -24.35 -53.18 -50.30
N ASN A 6 -23.26 -53.07 -49.56
CA ASN A 6 -22.30 -54.13 -49.19
C ASN A 6 -21.18 -53.55 -48.35
N ARG A 7 -20.91 -53.89 -47.13
CA ARG A 7 -20.35 -55.07 -46.47
C ARG A 7 -19.02 -55.59 -47.07
N SER A 8 -17.99 -55.48 -46.29
CA SER A 8 -17.04 -56.50 -45.84
C SER A 8 -15.81 -55.76 -45.28
N ALA A 9 -15.49 -55.82 -44.05
CA ALA A 9 -14.89 -56.87 -43.24
C ALA A 9 -13.44 -57.20 -43.57
N SER A 10 -12.68 -57.12 -42.50
CA SER A 10 -11.47 -57.82 -42.09
C SER A 10 -10.22 -56.98 -42.27
N SER A 11 -9.53 -56.77 -41.28
CA SER A 11 -8.77 -57.46 -40.27
C SER A 11 -7.36 -56.85 -40.17
N SER A 12 -7.02 -56.53 -38.91
CA SER A 12 -5.73 -56.69 -38.25
C SER A 12 -4.47 -55.99 -38.82
N SER A 13 -3.92 -55.11 -38.07
CA SER A 13 -2.76 -55.38 -37.20
C SER A 13 -2.35 -54.11 -36.49
N GLU A 14 -2.13 -54.28 -35.22
CA GLU A 14 -1.34 -53.58 -34.28
C GLU A 14 -0.12 -52.90 -34.89
N ASP A 15 0.04 -51.62 -34.63
CA ASP A 15 1.35 -51.11 -34.21
C ASP A 15 1.11 -49.99 -33.21
N GLY A 16 1.43 -50.28 -31.97
CA GLY A 16 1.42 -49.35 -30.87
C GLY A 16 2.64 -48.39 -31.00
N SER A 17 2.36 -47.21 -31.44
CA SER A 17 3.28 -46.08 -31.17
C SER A 17 2.59 -45.21 -30.13
N SER A 18 2.85 -45.51 -28.88
CA SER A 18 2.67 -44.58 -27.77
C SER A 18 3.64 -43.42 -27.99
N GLU A 19 3.15 -42.34 -28.57
CA GLU A 19 3.79 -41.04 -28.40
C GLU A 19 3.84 -40.77 -26.88
N PRO A 20 5.02 -40.48 -26.30
CA PRO A 20 5.08 -39.91 -24.99
C PRO A 20 4.46 -38.51 -25.10
N THR A 21 3.29 -38.35 -24.54
CA THR A 21 2.80 -37.04 -24.11
C THR A 21 3.82 -36.56 -23.06
N ASP A 22 4.79 -35.79 -23.52
CA ASP A 22 5.54 -34.92 -22.67
C ASP A 22 4.54 -33.91 -22.09
N ASP A 23 3.89 -34.30 -21.01
CA ASP A 23 3.33 -33.40 -20.04
C ASP A 23 4.52 -32.65 -19.38
N ASP A 24 5.16 -31.78 -20.18
CA ASP A 24 6.10 -30.78 -19.65
C ASP A 24 5.26 -29.72 -18.91
N ASN A 25 4.70 -30.17 -17.78
CA ASN A 25 4.18 -29.30 -16.76
C ASN A 25 5.35 -28.74 -15.95
N SER A 26 6.33 -28.19 -16.65
CA SER A 26 7.36 -27.36 -16.03
C SER A 26 6.63 -26.10 -15.56
N VAL A 27 6.26 -26.09 -14.28
CA VAL A 27 5.83 -24.88 -13.59
C VAL A 27 7.00 -23.92 -13.69
N THR A 28 6.94 -23.01 -14.64
CA THR A 28 7.94 -21.94 -14.80
C THR A 28 7.78 -21.06 -13.55
N LEU A 29 8.65 -21.23 -12.58
CA LEU A 29 8.73 -20.37 -11.41
C LEU A 29 8.96 -18.94 -11.88
N ASP A 30 8.27 -18.00 -11.25
CA ASP A 30 8.51 -16.58 -11.42
C ASP A 30 10.02 -16.30 -11.21
N PRO A 31 10.71 -15.64 -12.15
CA PRO A 31 12.14 -15.38 -12.06
C PRO A 31 12.52 -14.62 -10.79
N VAL A 32 11.62 -13.78 -10.27
CA VAL A 32 11.83 -13.08 -8.99
C VAL A 32 11.80 -14.06 -7.82
N VAL A 33 10.86 -14.99 -7.81
CA VAL A 33 10.77 -16.04 -6.80
C VAL A 33 12.03 -16.90 -6.81
N GLN A 34 12.51 -17.26 -8.00
CA GLN A 34 13.73 -18.03 -8.15
C GLN A 34 14.95 -17.26 -7.64
N ALA A 35 15.09 -15.99 -7.99
CA ALA A 35 16.18 -15.15 -7.50
C ALA A 35 16.16 -15.00 -5.97
N ILE A 36 14.98 -14.91 -5.34
CA ILE A 36 14.84 -14.86 -3.89
C ILE A 36 15.31 -16.18 -3.26
N GLN A 37 15.00 -17.33 -3.86
CA GLN A 37 15.36 -18.63 -3.33
C GLN A 37 16.85 -18.91 -3.49
N ASP A 38 17.42 -18.63 -4.64
CA ASP A 38 18.78 -19.01 -5.04
C ASP A 38 19.86 -18.03 -4.55
N SER A 39 19.53 -16.77 -4.26
CA SER A 39 20.49 -15.78 -3.78
C SER A 39 21.10 -16.21 -2.43
N GLU A 40 22.37 -15.98 -2.23
CA GLU A 40 23.04 -16.10 -0.94
C GLU A 40 22.89 -14.83 -0.08
N ASP A 41 22.51 -13.71 -0.70
CA ASP A 41 22.35 -12.44 -0.04
C ASP A 41 21.02 -12.36 0.71
N ASN A 42 21.02 -11.65 1.83
CA ASN A 42 19.82 -11.39 2.61
C ASN A 42 18.93 -10.29 1.99
N GLU A 43 19.47 -9.51 1.09
CA GLU A 43 18.80 -8.41 0.41
C GLU A 43 18.90 -8.59 -1.10
N ILE A 44 17.75 -8.60 -1.77
CA ILE A 44 17.65 -8.78 -3.21
C ILE A 44 17.07 -7.50 -3.80
N VAL A 45 17.77 -6.93 -4.78
CA VAL A 45 17.43 -5.64 -5.36
C VAL A 45 16.90 -5.82 -6.78
N PHE A 46 15.73 -5.28 -7.05
CA PHE A 46 15.12 -5.19 -8.36
C PHE A 46 14.69 -3.75 -8.66
N THR A 47 14.51 -3.43 -9.92
CA THR A 47 13.84 -2.20 -10.32
C THR A 47 12.32 -2.37 -10.25
N GLN A 48 11.60 -1.27 -10.12
CA GLN A 48 10.12 -1.26 -10.16
C GLN A 48 9.57 -1.82 -11.48
N ALA A 49 10.30 -1.65 -12.60
CA ALA A 49 9.91 -2.19 -13.89
C ALA A 49 10.01 -3.73 -13.95
N GLU A 50 10.93 -4.33 -13.19
CA GLU A 50 11.08 -5.79 -13.09
C GLU A 50 10.07 -6.40 -12.12
N VAL A 51 9.68 -5.67 -11.07
CA VAL A 51 8.73 -6.10 -10.06
C VAL A 51 7.64 -5.04 -9.89
N PRO A 52 6.75 -4.86 -10.87
CA PRO A 52 5.66 -3.88 -10.76
C PRO A 52 4.65 -4.24 -9.67
N THR A 53 4.52 -5.53 -9.37
CA THR A 53 3.62 -6.05 -8.34
C THR A 53 4.31 -7.18 -7.58
N VAL A 54 4.26 -7.11 -6.27
CA VAL A 54 4.72 -8.21 -5.39
C VAL A 54 3.55 -9.17 -5.20
N THR A 55 3.65 -10.32 -5.85
CA THR A 55 2.62 -11.36 -5.84
C THR A 55 2.63 -12.18 -4.54
N GLY A 56 1.59 -12.97 -4.32
CA GLY A 56 1.52 -13.88 -3.18
C GLY A 56 2.67 -14.89 -3.14
N ASP A 57 3.16 -15.33 -4.31
CA ASP A 57 4.28 -16.27 -4.41
C ASP A 57 5.60 -15.61 -4.01
N ILE A 58 5.83 -14.36 -4.42
CA ILE A 58 6.97 -13.54 -3.99
C ILE A 58 6.92 -13.33 -2.47
N LEU A 59 5.77 -12.95 -1.93
CA LEU A 59 5.58 -12.78 -0.48
C LEU A 59 5.84 -14.07 0.29
N ASN A 60 5.40 -15.22 -0.24
CA ASN A 60 5.64 -16.52 0.36
C ASN A 60 7.13 -16.90 0.33
N ALA A 61 7.82 -16.64 -0.78
CA ALA A 61 9.27 -16.86 -0.89
C ALA A 61 10.05 -16.00 0.12
N LEU A 62 9.70 -14.71 0.24
CA LEU A 62 10.31 -13.81 1.23
C LEU A 62 10.07 -14.28 2.65
N ARG A 63 8.85 -14.67 2.99
CA ARG A 63 8.51 -15.17 4.33
C ARG A 63 9.25 -16.45 4.67
N THR A 64 9.40 -17.35 3.71
CA THR A 64 10.07 -18.66 3.92
C THR A 64 11.58 -18.51 4.05
N THR A 65 12.19 -17.63 3.27
CA THR A 65 13.66 -17.41 3.28
C THR A 65 14.09 -16.41 4.35
N GLY A 66 13.17 -15.56 4.84
CA GLY A 66 13.46 -14.46 5.76
C GLY A 66 14.20 -13.29 5.12
N LYS A 67 14.36 -13.28 3.80
CA LYS A 67 15.08 -12.25 3.05
C LYS A 67 14.29 -10.96 2.90
N THR A 68 14.96 -9.91 2.42
CA THR A 68 14.37 -8.60 2.13
C THR A 68 14.41 -8.35 0.63
N LEU A 69 13.27 -7.98 0.07
CA LEU A 69 13.16 -7.49 -1.30
C LEU A 69 13.25 -5.97 -1.28
N CYS A 70 14.16 -5.42 -2.10
CA CYS A 70 14.29 -4.00 -2.35
C CYS A 70 13.86 -3.69 -3.78
N VAL A 71 12.87 -2.84 -3.93
CA VAL A 71 12.37 -2.37 -5.23
C VAL A 71 12.73 -0.90 -5.38
N VAL A 72 13.56 -0.61 -6.38
CA VAL A 72 14.04 0.74 -6.69
C VAL A 72 13.13 1.36 -7.74
N GLY A 73 12.43 2.43 -7.36
CA GLY A 73 11.58 3.24 -8.21
C GLY A 73 12.18 4.62 -8.51
N ASP A 74 11.37 5.48 -9.10
CA ASP A 74 11.77 6.87 -9.40
C ASP A 74 11.61 7.75 -8.15
N GLY A 75 12.73 8.11 -7.53
CA GLY A 75 12.79 8.90 -6.31
C GLY A 75 12.43 8.15 -5.02
N TYR A 76 12.37 6.81 -5.04
CA TYR A 76 12.13 6.01 -3.84
C TYR A 76 12.78 4.63 -3.92
N THR A 77 13.01 4.04 -2.76
CA THR A 77 13.31 2.61 -2.60
C THR A 77 12.32 1.99 -1.63
N MET A 78 11.63 0.94 -2.07
CA MET A 78 10.67 0.19 -1.27
C MET A 78 11.31 -1.09 -0.77
N GLN A 79 11.29 -1.35 0.54
CA GLN A 79 11.85 -2.53 1.17
C GLN A 79 10.75 -3.36 1.83
N ILE A 80 10.74 -4.66 1.54
CA ILE A 80 9.78 -5.63 2.07
C ILE A 80 10.57 -6.75 2.72
N ALA A 81 10.57 -6.77 4.04
CA ALA A 81 11.23 -7.84 4.80
C ALA A 81 10.30 -9.06 4.92
N GLY A 82 10.82 -10.25 4.70
CA GLY A 82 10.07 -11.50 4.82
C GLY A 82 9.45 -11.70 6.20
N SER A 83 10.12 -11.22 7.26
CA SER A 83 9.59 -11.21 8.63
C SER A 83 8.38 -10.29 8.84
N GLY A 84 8.17 -9.31 7.96
CA GLY A 84 7.03 -8.38 7.98
C GLY A 84 5.82 -8.86 7.19
N VAL A 85 5.89 -10.01 6.51
CA VAL A 85 4.80 -10.55 5.69
C VAL A 85 3.69 -11.12 6.58
N LYS A 86 2.52 -10.50 6.51
CA LYS A 86 1.31 -10.85 7.28
C LYS A 86 0.40 -11.79 6.50
N SER A 87 0.32 -11.61 5.18
CA SER A 87 -0.54 -12.39 4.27
C SER A 87 0.19 -12.65 2.95
N THR A 88 -0.11 -13.79 2.32
CA THR A 88 0.37 -14.14 0.98
C THR A 88 -0.77 -14.29 -0.01
N THR A 89 -1.98 -13.89 0.36
CA THR A 89 -3.19 -13.98 -0.48
C THR A 89 -3.51 -12.68 -1.21
N SER A 90 -2.87 -11.59 -0.82
CA SER A 90 -3.03 -10.27 -1.45
C SER A 90 -1.73 -9.88 -2.15
N GLU A 91 -1.85 -9.08 -3.16
CA GLU A 91 -0.73 -8.51 -3.90
C GLU A 91 -0.43 -7.09 -3.40
N LEU A 92 0.77 -6.61 -3.67
CA LEU A 92 1.20 -5.25 -3.35
C LEU A 92 1.70 -4.56 -4.62
N ASP A 93 1.09 -3.44 -4.98
CA ASP A 93 1.59 -2.56 -6.05
C ASP A 93 2.86 -1.84 -5.56
N THR A 94 3.94 -1.96 -6.32
CA THR A 94 5.22 -1.32 -5.98
C THR A 94 5.33 0.09 -6.56
N MET A 95 4.42 0.51 -7.42
CA MET A 95 4.46 1.83 -8.04
C MET A 95 4.00 2.91 -7.07
N LEU A 96 4.89 3.84 -6.77
CA LEU A 96 4.56 5.07 -6.06
C LEU A 96 4.66 6.26 -7.01
N THR A 97 3.60 7.06 -7.04
CA THR A 97 3.61 8.35 -7.74
C THR A 97 3.81 9.44 -6.71
N LEU A 98 4.98 10.08 -6.72
CA LEU A 98 5.30 11.21 -5.86
C LEU A 98 4.78 12.48 -6.51
N THR A 99 3.91 13.20 -5.85
CA THR A 99 3.33 14.46 -6.35
C THR A 99 3.71 15.61 -5.42
N GLU A 100 4.42 16.58 -5.94
CA GLU A 100 4.69 17.82 -5.22
C GLU A 100 3.44 18.70 -5.19
N THR A 101 3.10 19.19 -4.00
CA THR A 101 1.98 20.09 -3.74
C THR A 101 2.43 21.29 -2.93
N ASP A 102 1.60 22.32 -2.80
CA ASP A 102 1.88 23.48 -1.95
C ASP A 102 2.05 23.10 -0.45
N GLN A 103 1.57 21.93 -0.07
CA GLN A 103 1.65 21.44 1.31
C GLN A 103 2.86 20.54 1.55
N GLY A 104 3.45 19.95 0.51
CA GLY A 104 4.53 18.99 0.58
C GLY A 104 4.47 17.93 -0.50
N ILE A 105 5.00 16.74 -0.24
CA ILE A 105 4.93 15.60 -1.16
C ILE A 105 3.82 14.66 -0.76
N GLU A 106 2.90 14.43 -1.68
CA GLU A 106 1.86 13.42 -1.55
C GLU A 106 2.22 12.17 -2.35
N PHE A 107 1.89 11.01 -1.81
CA PHE A 107 1.95 9.73 -2.52
C PHE A 107 0.86 8.79 -2.04
N GLU A 108 0.51 7.82 -2.87
CA GLU A 108 -0.49 6.80 -2.56
C GLU A 108 0.17 5.43 -2.59
N LEU A 109 -0.02 4.65 -1.51
CA LEU A 109 0.44 3.29 -1.37
C LEU A 109 -0.76 2.35 -1.47
N ASP A 110 -0.72 1.45 -2.48
CA ASP A 110 -1.65 0.33 -2.70
C ASP A 110 -3.14 0.71 -2.73
N LYS A 111 -3.46 1.90 -3.19
CA LYS A 111 -4.84 2.38 -3.49
C LYS A 111 -5.92 1.99 -2.46
N GLY A 112 -5.54 1.89 -1.18
CA GLY A 112 -6.48 1.66 -0.09
C GLY A 112 -6.81 0.20 0.21
N HIS A 113 -6.12 -0.78 -0.37
CA HIS A 113 -6.21 -2.18 0.04
C HIS A 113 -5.45 -2.43 1.34
N ALA A 114 -5.78 -3.50 2.05
CA ALA A 114 -5.01 -3.90 3.23
C ALA A 114 -3.62 -4.39 2.80
N LEU A 115 -2.56 -3.80 3.36
CA LEU A 115 -1.20 -4.20 3.03
C LEU A 115 -0.92 -5.64 3.49
N PRO A 116 -0.40 -6.51 2.60
CA PRO A 116 -0.04 -7.88 2.94
C PRO A 116 1.22 -7.97 3.83
N CYS A 117 1.96 -6.89 3.94
CA CYS A 117 3.20 -6.80 4.70
C CYS A 117 3.43 -5.37 5.20
N SER A 118 4.36 -5.21 6.15
CA SER A 118 4.92 -3.91 6.47
C SER A 118 5.90 -3.50 5.38
N VAL A 119 5.77 -2.27 4.90
CA VAL A 119 6.59 -1.71 3.83
C VAL A 119 7.44 -0.58 4.38
N ARG A 120 8.74 -0.64 4.14
CA ARG A 120 9.66 0.44 4.43
C ARG A 120 9.96 1.18 3.14
N ILE A 121 9.73 2.49 3.12
CA ILE A 121 9.93 3.34 1.96
C ILE A 121 11.00 4.36 2.33
N ASP A 122 12.08 4.34 1.58
CA ASP A 122 13.12 5.36 1.61
C ASP A 122 12.86 6.31 0.45
N LEU A 123 12.59 7.57 0.78
CA LEU A 123 12.39 8.63 -0.20
C LEU A 123 13.66 9.48 -0.21
N ASP A 124 14.19 9.75 -1.37
CA ASP A 124 15.36 10.63 -1.53
C ASP A 124 15.01 12.11 -1.23
N VAL A 125 14.30 12.33 -0.11
CA VAL A 125 13.81 13.65 0.31
C VAL A 125 14.00 13.85 1.81
N SER A 126 15.06 14.50 2.20
CA SER A 126 15.36 14.80 3.63
C SER A 126 14.74 16.09 4.16
N THR A 127 13.99 16.83 3.34
CA THR A 127 13.55 18.20 3.66
C THR A 127 12.33 18.26 4.58
N TYR A 128 11.56 17.19 4.68
CA TYR A 128 10.31 17.16 5.43
C TYR A 128 10.47 16.53 6.82
N SER A 129 9.64 16.93 7.76
CA SER A 129 9.75 16.52 9.17
C SER A 129 8.52 15.79 9.71
N ARG A 130 7.42 15.73 8.96
CA ARG A 130 6.15 15.18 9.44
C ARG A 130 5.49 14.33 8.39
N LEU A 131 4.95 13.19 8.83
CA LEU A 131 4.19 12.25 8.02
C LEU A 131 2.74 12.23 8.48
N TYR A 132 1.83 12.35 7.52
CA TYR A 132 0.39 12.24 7.70
C TYR A 132 -0.19 11.17 6.79
N LEU A 133 -1.26 10.51 7.26
CA LEU A 133 -2.10 9.60 6.48
C LEU A 133 -3.47 10.25 6.31
N TYR A 134 -4.02 10.19 5.11
CA TYR A 134 -5.36 10.67 4.84
C TYR A 134 -6.40 9.67 5.33
N ASN A 135 -7.23 10.10 6.25
CA ASN A 135 -8.35 9.31 6.74
C ASN A 135 -9.58 9.57 5.86
N THR A 136 -9.96 8.60 5.04
CA THR A 136 -11.06 8.67 4.09
C THR A 136 -12.43 8.83 4.76
N VAL A 137 -12.60 8.31 5.98
CA VAL A 137 -13.86 8.39 6.73
C VAL A 137 -14.08 9.80 7.26
N SER A 138 -13.05 10.42 7.82
CA SER A 138 -13.16 11.78 8.38
C SER A 138 -12.86 12.88 7.35
N GLY A 139 -12.30 12.54 6.19
CA GLY A 139 -11.85 13.49 5.18
C GLY A 139 -10.67 14.36 5.65
N LYS A 140 -9.83 13.87 6.56
CA LYS A 140 -8.80 14.66 7.22
C LYS A 140 -7.46 13.95 7.24
N TRP A 141 -6.38 14.74 7.25
CA TRP A 141 -5.04 14.27 7.49
C TRP A 141 -4.85 13.90 8.97
N GLN A 142 -4.41 12.69 9.22
CA GLN A 142 -4.07 12.18 10.53
C GLN A 142 -2.55 12.14 10.67
N TYR A 143 -2.02 12.79 11.69
CA TYR A 143 -0.59 12.73 11.99
C TYR A 143 -0.19 11.31 12.41
N LEU A 144 0.83 10.75 11.77
CA LEU A 144 1.39 9.45 12.11
C LEU A 144 2.61 9.61 13.03
N ASN A 145 3.67 10.21 12.51
CA ASN A 145 4.92 10.39 13.26
C ASN A 145 5.78 11.51 12.68
N SER A 146 6.89 11.77 13.35
CA SER A 146 7.96 12.60 12.81
C SER A 146 8.76 11.82 11.79
N TYR A 147 9.10 12.47 10.70
CA TYR A 147 9.94 11.94 9.64
C TYR A 147 11.32 12.60 9.80
N THR A 148 12.33 11.83 10.19
CA THR A 148 13.66 12.38 10.50
C THR A 148 14.76 11.79 9.61
N ASP A 149 14.61 10.56 9.15
CA ASP A 149 15.70 9.80 8.53
C ASP A 149 15.45 9.47 7.05
N GLY A 150 14.50 10.12 6.38
CA GLY A 150 14.15 9.81 5.00
C GLY A 150 13.30 8.54 4.86
N ILE A 151 13.05 7.82 5.95
CA ILE A 151 12.46 6.49 5.93
C ILE A 151 11.06 6.49 6.53
N ILE A 152 10.12 5.92 5.79
CA ILE A 152 8.74 5.71 6.19
C ILE A 152 8.52 4.22 6.42
N THR A 153 7.90 3.85 7.53
CA THR A 153 7.36 2.51 7.72
C THR A 153 5.84 2.57 7.62
N ALA A 154 5.30 1.93 6.60
CA ALA A 154 3.87 1.90 6.33
C ALA A 154 3.30 0.50 6.61
N ASP A 155 2.29 0.45 7.47
CA ASP A 155 1.51 -0.75 7.80
C ASP A 155 0.09 -0.70 7.23
N THR A 156 -0.27 0.42 6.64
CA THR A 156 -1.63 0.72 6.15
C THR A 156 -1.53 1.30 4.75
N ALA A 157 -2.37 0.84 3.85
CA ALA A 157 -2.54 1.41 2.53
C ALA A 157 -3.25 2.78 2.60
N GLY A 158 -3.00 3.64 1.61
CA GLY A 158 -3.69 4.93 1.48
C GLY A 158 -2.80 6.07 1.01
N ARG A 159 -3.36 7.29 1.09
CA ARG A 159 -2.64 8.52 0.73
C ARG A 159 -1.84 9.04 1.89
N TYR A 160 -0.59 9.33 1.62
CA TYR A 160 0.37 9.90 2.58
C TYR A 160 0.76 11.31 2.16
N LEU A 161 1.09 12.13 3.13
CA LEU A 161 1.63 13.47 2.93
C LEU A 161 2.85 13.68 3.82
N LEU A 162 3.96 14.01 3.19
CA LEU A 162 5.16 14.52 3.84
C LEU A 162 5.16 16.04 3.81
N THR A 163 5.27 16.68 4.96
CA THR A 163 5.21 18.13 5.06
C THR A 163 5.96 18.66 6.27
N ASN A 164 6.34 19.94 6.23
CA ASN A 164 6.83 20.68 7.39
C ASN A 164 5.70 21.39 8.15
N GLN A 165 4.51 21.45 7.55
CA GLN A 165 3.38 22.15 8.13
C GLN A 165 2.75 21.35 9.28
N ASN A 166 2.22 22.04 10.28
CA ASN A 166 1.47 21.41 11.35
C ASN A 166 -0.03 21.45 11.03
N LEU A 167 -0.52 20.37 10.40
CA LEU A 167 -1.92 20.26 9.99
C LEU A 167 -2.89 20.01 11.15
N LYS A 168 -2.40 19.81 12.39
CA LYS A 168 -3.28 19.64 13.56
C LYS A 168 -4.23 20.81 13.77
N PHE A 169 -3.79 22.03 13.41
CA PHE A 169 -4.58 23.25 13.56
C PHE A 169 -5.41 23.61 12.31
N ALA A 170 -5.04 23.11 11.13
CA ALA A 170 -5.82 23.36 9.91
C ALA A 170 -7.21 22.71 9.94
N ASN A 171 -7.40 21.67 10.77
CA ASN A 171 -8.65 20.94 10.94
C ASN A 171 -9.46 21.34 12.17
N ILE A 172 -9.01 22.33 12.93
CA ILE A 172 -9.82 22.89 14.01
C ILE A 172 -10.93 23.72 13.37
N ASN A 173 -12.16 23.27 13.56
CA ASN A 173 -13.33 24.02 13.07
C ASN A 173 -13.47 25.27 13.93
N TRP A 174 -12.82 26.36 13.52
CA TRP A 174 -12.79 27.66 14.20
C TRP A 174 -14.19 28.18 14.51
N THR A 175 -15.22 27.70 13.78
CA THR A 175 -16.61 28.03 14.03
C THR A 175 -17.06 27.70 15.45
N PHE A 176 -16.57 26.60 16.04
CA PHE A 176 -16.88 26.24 17.42
C PHE A 176 -16.22 27.19 18.43
N PHE A 177 -15.01 27.64 18.15
CA PHE A 177 -14.33 28.60 19.03
C PHE A 177 -14.95 29.99 18.94
N ILE A 178 -15.37 30.42 17.75
CA ILE A 178 -16.07 31.68 17.56
C ILE A 178 -17.44 31.61 18.24
N ALA A 179 -18.23 30.57 18.03
CA ALA A 179 -19.54 30.40 18.66
C ALA A 179 -19.41 30.30 20.19
N GLY A 180 -18.46 29.53 20.70
CA GLY A 180 -18.17 29.41 22.14
C GLY A 180 -17.72 30.74 22.75
N GLY A 181 -16.84 31.47 22.07
CA GLY A 181 -16.39 32.80 22.50
C GLY A 181 -17.51 33.82 22.60
N VAL A 182 -18.43 33.87 21.61
CA VAL A 182 -19.60 34.74 21.62
C VAL A 182 -20.54 34.43 22.82
N VAL A 183 -20.79 33.16 23.10
CA VAL A 183 -21.61 32.73 24.26
C VAL A 183 -21.00 33.21 25.59
N VAL A 184 -19.70 33.04 25.77
CA VAL A 184 -19.00 33.47 26.99
C VAL A 184 -19.10 35.00 27.17
N VAL A 185 -18.94 35.78 26.10
CA VAL A 185 -19.06 37.23 26.14
C VAL A 185 -20.48 37.64 26.47
N LEU A 186 -21.50 37.00 25.89
CA LEU A 186 -22.92 37.28 26.21
C LEU A 186 -23.26 36.97 27.67
N ILE A 187 -22.77 35.85 28.21
CA ILE A 187 -22.92 35.51 29.62
C ILE A 187 -22.24 36.57 30.52
N GLY A 188 -21.04 37.01 30.14
CA GLY A 188 -20.30 38.06 30.87
C GLY A 188 -21.08 39.38 30.89
N ILE A 189 -21.64 39.81 29.75
CA ILE A 189 -22.44 41.02 29.63
C ILE A 189 -23.73 40.88 30.47
N ALA A 190 -24.44 39.75 30.36
CA ALA A 190 -25.63 39.47 31.13
C ALA A 190 -25.36 39.52 32.64
N TYR A 191 -24.23 38.91 33.08
CA TYR A 191 -23.81 38.96 34.47
C TYR A 191 -23.54 40.38 34.97
N VAL A 192 -22.84 41.18 34.20
CA VAL A 192 -22.55 42.61 34.57
C VAL A 192 -23.84 43.42 34.65
N VAL A 193 -24.75 43.24 33.66
CA VAL A 193 -26.04 43.98 33.66
C VAL A 193 -26.92 43.57 34.85
N LEU A 194 -27.02 42.27 35.14
CA LEU A 194 -27.75 41.79 36.30
C LEU A 194 -27.14 42.29 37.64
N LYS A 195 -25.82 42.18 37.75
CA LYS A 195 -25.13 42.70 38.97
C LYS A 195 -25.34 44.19 39.15
N LYS A 196 -25.33 44.98 38.09
CA LYS A 196 -25.54 46.41 38.15
C LYS A 196 -27.00 46.77 38.52
N ARG A 197 -27.97 45.96 38.04
CA ARG A 197 -29.40 46.14 38.32
C ARG A 197 -29.83 45.74 39.74
N TYR A 198 -29.15 44.76 40.32
CA TYR A 198 -29.51 44.26 41.67
C TYR A 198 -28.67 44.87 42.79
N TRP A 199 -27.63 45.66 42.47
CA TRP A 199 -26.78 46.32 43.50
C TRP A 199 -27.20 47.75 43.84
N PHE A 200 -28.33 48.21 43.28
CA PHE A 200 -28.93 49.53 43.58
C PHE A 200 -30.21 49.42 44.45
N TRP A 201 -30.29 48.36 45.23
CA TRP A 201 -31.26 48.20 46.32
C TRP A 201 -30.54 47.88 47.60
#